data_e00666f0fb8b0b8d317f34aa9bd2ca7d
#
_entry.id   e00666f0fb8b0b8d317f34aa9bd2ca7d
#
_cell.length_a   1.000
_cell.length_b   1.000
_cell.length_c   1.000
_cell.angle_alpha   90.00
_cell.angle_beta   90.00
_cell.angle_gamma   90.00
#
_symmetry.space_group_name_H-M   'P 1'
#
loop_
_entity.id
_entity.type
_entity.pdbx_description
1 polymer ?
#
loop_
_entity_poly.entity_id
_entity_poly.type
_entity_poly.pdbx_seq_one_letter_code
_entity_poly.pdbx_strand_id
1 'polypeptide(L)'
;MRRFSIAMMVSLFWAPIVSAQNTGPDVSIAVYEGGFSFIEESRSVRVRKGESRLVLDDLPDGVQPDTIVATFPKGGAVLKGQRFRQASTGLLQAFVGKTVSIASRNPVTGVEEVRDAKLLRARPDPLIELDGRIELTVPGRIALPNLPPDTLLRASLVLDLENPRTEKQSYRLSYMTTGPGWSADYALYLDPSERWARIQGRATMRTPDGRNFQNAKVRLVSGSVNRVSGRPMPRRKAMARARIMASEGLVGADAPASVSELHVYALPRRLDLVAGAEEKAILFEAGRVAVEKSYHLDSQANVHLRQDGGVQKQNPVVRLSFGNTQVNGLGVPLPTGVARLYAEGLLLGEDRLRHTPKGEPVRLTMGRAVDVIARRKRTEYRMQGLPKGTAEAAYEIRLSNAKREKITVEVRETMVGEWRILSESLPHERDTDRRAKWHIEVPAEGEATLQYRVRSKFR
;
A
#
# COMPACT_ATOMS: atom_id res chain seq x y z
N MET A 1 -58.79 -10.72 -62.88
CA MET A 1 -57.84 -9.59 -62.73
C MET A 1 -57.15 -9.70 -61.41
N ARG A 2 -55.94 -10.29 -61.37
CA ARG A 2 -55.13 -10.45 -60.16
C ARG A 2 -54.06 -9.39 -60.22
N ARG A 3 -54.07 -8.47 -59.24
CA ARG A 3 -53.01 -7.47 -59.04
C ARG A 3 -51.86 -8.09 -58.17
N PHE A 4 -50.69 -8.21 -58.75
CA PHE A 4 -49.46 -8.53 -58.07
C PHE A 4 -48.89 -7.19 -57.51
N SER A 5 -48.69 -7.13 -56.14
CA SER A 5 -47.93 -6.08 -55.48
C SER A 5 -46.53 -6.59 -55.25
N ILE A 6 -45.53 -5.95 -55.84
CA ILE A 6 -44.13 -6.17 -55.63
C ILE A 6 -43.70 -5.37 -54.39
N ALA A 7 -43.37 -6.03 -53.29
CA ALA A 7 -42.78 -5.40 -52.15
C ALA A 7 -41.23 -5.28 -52.34
N MET A 8 -40.79 -4.06 -52.47
CA MET A 8 -39.36 -3.70 -52.58
C MET A 8 -38.73 -3.71 -51.18
N MET A 9 -37.91 -4.73 -50.93
CA MET A 9 -37.16 -4.91 -49.68
C MET A 9 -35.89 -4.04 -49.74
N VAL A 10 -35.88 -2.93 -48.99
CA VAL A 10 -34.69 -2.08 -48.82
C VAL A 10 -33.82 -2.69 -47.73
N SER A 11 -32.76 -3.35 -48.13
CA SER A 11 -31.71 -3.84 -47.22
C SER A 11 -30.79 -2.69 -46.81
N LEU A 12 -30.95 -2.21 -45.57
CA LEU A 12 -29.96 -1.32 -44.94
C LEU A 12 -28.69 -2.11 -44.67
N PHE A 13 -27.67 -1.84 -45.45
CA PHE A 13 -26.29 -2.25 -45.12
C PHE A 13 -25.77 -1.38 -43.95
N TRP A 14 -25.73 -1.95 -42.78
CA TRP A 14 -24.93 -1.41 -41.67
C TRP A 14 -23.46 -1.69 -41.97
N ALA A 15 -22.72 -0.66 -42.38
CA ALA A 15 -21.27 -0.73 -42.43
C ALA A 15 -20.74 -0.82 -41.00
N PRO A 16 -19.82 -1.74 -40.68
CA PRO A 16 -19.20 -1.78 -39.37
C PRO A 16 -18.37 -0.51 -39.15
N ILE A 17 -18.68 0.22 -38.10
CA ILE A 17 -17.81 1.33 -37.62
C ILE A 17 -16.50 0.69 -37.17
N VAL A 18 -15.52 0.72 -38.06
CA VAL A 18 -14.12 0.41 -37.69
C VAL A 18 -13.64 1.57 -36.81
N SER A 19 -13.71 1.42 -35.52
CA SER A 19 -13.01 2.30 -34.59
C SER A 19 -11.53 2.31 -34.96
N ALA A 20 -11.04 3.44 -35.46
CA ALA A 20 -9.64 3.66 -35.66
C ALA A 20 -8.93 3.35 -34.32
N GLN A 21 -8.11 2.30 -34.30
CA GLN A 21 -7.27 2.01 -33.14
C GLN A 21 -6.39 3.22 -32.92
N ASN A 22 -6.64 3.88 -31.79
CA ASN A 22 -5.86 5.02 -31.33
C ASN A 22 -4.44 4.51 -31.10
N THR A 23 -3.52 4.80 -32.03
CA THR A 23 -2.11 4.42 -31.97
C THR A 23 -1.34 5.30 -30.97
N GLY A 24 -1.88 5.45 -29.78
CA GLY A 24 -1.14 6.01 -28.65
C GLY A 24 0.09 5.16 -28.31
N PRO A 25 1.04 5.69 -27.55
CA PRO A 25 2.21 4.92 -27.14
C PRO A 25 1.78 3.63 -26.43
N ASP A 26 2.41 2.50 -26.76
CA ASP A 26 2.23 1.26 -26.00
C ASP A 26 2.95 1.42 -24.67
N VAL A 27 2.18 1.42 -23.57
CA VAL A 27 2.67 1.75 -22.23
C VAL A 27 2.58 0.53 -21.33
N SER A 28 3.67 0.20 -20.66
CA SER A 28 3.76 -0.78 -19.59
C SER A 28 4.20 -0.10 -18.29
N ILE A 29 3.46 -0.32 -17.22
CA ILE A 29 3.72 0.28 -15.91
C ILE A 29 3.86 -0.81 -14.87
N ALA A 30 5.02 -0.88 -14.22
CA ALA A 30 5.24 -1.70 -13.02
C ALA A 30 5.14 -0.79 -11.78
N VAL A 31 4.08 -0.98 -10.98
CA VAL A 31 3.81 -0.21 -9.76
C VAL A 31 4.32 -0.99 -8.56
N TYR A 32 5.16 -0.37 -7.73
CA TYR A 32 5.78 -1.00 -6.56
C TYR A 32 5.12 -0.54 -5.26
N GLU A 33 5.05 -1.41 -4.26
CA GLU A 33 4.55 -1.06 -2.90
C GLU A 33 5.36 0.09 -2.27
N GLY A 34 6.63 0.23 -2.64
CA GLY A 34 7.55 1.26 -2.12
C GLY A 34 7.27 2.70 -2.57
N GLY A 35 6.13 2.98 -3.21
CA GLY A 35 5.76 4.34 -3.62
C GLY A 35 6.52 4.86 -4.84
N PHE A 36 6.80 4.00 -5.81
CA PHE A 36 7.37 4.35 -7.11
C PHE A 36 6.85 3.43 -8.20
N SER A 37 6.99 3.86 -9.46
CA SER A 37 6.69 3.04 -10.62
C SER A 37 7.83 3.06 -11.63
N PHE A 38 7.99 1.96 -12.36
CA PHE A 38 8.83 1.87 -13.55
C PHE A 38 7.94 1.85 -14.78
N ILE A 39 8.17 2.76 -15.70
CA ILE A 39 7.36 2.99 -16.90
C ILE A 39 8.21 2.70 -18.11
N GLU A 40 7.69 1.90 -19.03
CA GLU A 40 8.23 1.68 -20.37
C GLU A 40 7.20 2.05 -21.41
N GLU A 41 7.62 2.82 -22.40
CA GLU A 41 6.79 3.29 -23.48
C GLU A 41 7.45 3.03 -24.83
N SER A 42 6.68 2.53 -25.77
CA SER A 42 7.07 2.50 -27.19
C SER A 42 6.40 3.68 -27.90
N ARG A 43 7.20 4.61 -28.36
CA ARG A 43 6.76 5.84 -29.04
C ARG A 43 7.25 5.91 -30.47
N SER A 44 6.55 6.64 -31.33
CA SER A 44 6.98 6.90 -32.70
C SER A 44 7.24 8.38 -32.90
N VAL A 45 8.31 8.69 -33.61
CA VAL A 45 8.69 10.06 -33.98
C VAL A 45 9.15 10.13 -35.41
N ARG A 46 8.86 11.23 -36.11
CA ARG A 46 9.42 11.51 -37.42
C ARG A 46 10.69 12.34 -37.20
N VAL A 47 11.85 11.76 -37.49
CA VAL A 47 13.16 12.41 -37.41
C VAL A 47 13.64 12.84 -38.81
N ARG A 48 14.32 13.97 -38.88
CA ARG A 48 14.92 14.47 -40.13
C ARG A 48 16.35 13.97 -40.25
N LYS A 49 16.87 13.91 -41.47
CA LYS A 49 18.30 13.64 -41.74
C LYS A 49 19.17 14.73 -41.11
N GLY A 50 20.30 14.35 -40.52
CA GLY A 50 21.18 15.23 -39.78
C GLY A 50 20.79 15.41 -38.32
N GLU A 51 21.21 16.51 -37.75
CA GLU A 51 20.89 16.84 -36.36
C GLU A 51 19.42 17.25 -36.20
N SER A 52 18.79 16.73 -35.20
CA SER A 52 17.41 17.06 -34.83
C SER A 52 17.22 17.04 -33.30
N ARG A 53 16.25 17.80 -32.85
CA ARG A 53 15.89 17.87 -31.43
C ARG A 53 14.48 17.39 -31.24
N LEU A 54 14.32 16.40 -30.34
CA LEU A 54 13.02 15.90 -29.91
C LEU A 54 12.72 16.39 -28.48
N VAL A 55 11.61 17.08 -28.32
CA VAL A 55 11.13 17.57 -27.01
C VAL A 55 9.92 16.76 -26.58
N LEU A 56 9.99 16.19 -25.38
CA LEU A 56 8.90 15.46 -24.74
C LEU A 56 8.48 16.24 -23.49
N ASP A 57 7.28 16.78 -23.49
CA ASP A 57 6.70 17.62 -22.42
C ASP A 57 5.51 16.94 -21.71
N ASP A 58 5.32 15.66 -21.98
CA ASP A 58 4.24 14.84 -21.47
C ASP A 58 4.71 13.80 -20.42
N LEU A 59 5.80 14.07 -19.71
CA LEU A 59 6.29 13.21 -18.64
C LEU A 59 5.53 13.46 -17.32
N PRO A 60 5.37 12.44 -16.45
CA PRO A 60 4.77 12.62 -15.14
C PRO A 60 5.61 13.57 -14.25
N ASP A 61 4.96 14.26 -13.32
CA ASP A 61 5.63 15.24 -12.44
C ASP A 61 6.70 14.62 -11.54
N GLY A 62 6.49 13.35 -11.12
CA GLY A 62 7.40 12.62 -10.23
C GLY A 62 8.55 11.88 -10.94
N VAL A 63 8.81 12.15 -12.25
CA VAL A 63 9.87 11.47 -12.99
C VAL A 63 11.24 11.68 -12.34
N GLN A 64 12.05 10.61 -12.30
CA GLN A 64 13.42 10.66 -11.79
C GLN A 64 14.39 10.80 -12.98
N PRO A 65 15.02 11.98 -13.18
CA PRO A 65 15.81 12.27 -14.37
C PRO A 65 16.94 11.29 -14.63
N ASP A 66 17.60 10.84 -13.57
CA ASP A 66 18.76 9.93 -13.64
C ASP A 66 18.39 8.51 -14.10
N THR A 67 17.09 8.20 -14.15
CA THR A 67 16.58 6.88 -14.56
C THR A 67 16.06 6.85 -15.99
N ILE A 68 16.04 8.00 -16.68
CA ILE A 68 15.50 8.10 -18.03
C ILE A 68 16.47 7.48 -19.04
N VAL A 69 15.96 6.50 -19.78
CA VAL A 69 16.70 5.86 -20.88
C VAL A 69 15.86 5.90 -22.14
N ALA A 70 16.39 6.53 -23.18
CA ALA A 70 15.82 6.53 -24.53
C ALA A 70 16.66 5.63 -25.44
N THR A 71 16.02 4.63 -26.07
CA THR A 71 16.69 3.67 -26.94
C THR A 71 16.07 3.69 -28.32
N PHE A 72 16.89 3.92 -29.33
CA PHE A 72 16.55 3.91 -30.75
C PHE A 72 16.95 2.58 -31.39
N PRO A 73 16.29 2.11 -32.47
CA PRO A 73 16.66 0.88 -33.15
C PRO A 73 18.03 1.00 -33.82
N LYS A 74 18.71 -0.14 -34.04
CA LYS A 74 20.01 -0.19 -34.76
C LYS A 74 19.84 0.37 -36.17
N GLY A 75 20.79 1.25 -36.59
CA GLY A 75 20.77 1.93 -37.89
C GLY A 75 19.76 3.09 -37.97
N GLY A 76 19.05 3.41 -36.90
CA GLY A 76 18.21 4.59 -36.75
C GLY A 76 18.96 5.80 -36.18
N ALA A 77 18.19 6.70 -35.54
CA ALA A 77 18.73 7.87 -34.87
C ALA A 77 19.71 7.49 -33.75
N VAL A 78 20.79 8.25 -33.65
CA VAL A 78 21.78 8.14 -32.58
C VAL A 78 21.53 9.25 -31.57
N LEU A 79 21.37 8.90 -30.31
CA LEU A 79 21.24 9.85 -29.21
C LEU A 79 22.62 10.48 -28.93
N LYS A 80 22.74 11.79 -29.13
CA LYS A 80 23.98 12.58 -28.88
C LYS A 80 23.95 13.25 -27.52
N GLY A 81 22.77 13.65 -27.05
CA GLY A 81 22.63 14.33 -25.79
C GLY A 81 21.21 14.20 -25.23
N GLN A 82 21.12 14.25 -23.91
CA GLN A 82 19.85 14.21 -23.18
C GLN A 82 19.86 15.28 -22.08
N ARG A 83 18.80 16.09 -22.03
CA ARG A 83 18.64 17.13 -21.02
C ARG A 83 17.24 17.07 -20.46
N PHE A 84 17.13 16.97 -19.15
CA PHE A 84 15.87 17.07 -18.45
C PHE A 84 15.71 18.49 -17.87
N ARG A 85 14.55 19.09 -18.12
CA ARG A 85 14.16 20.40 -17.60
C ARG A 85 12.95 20.20 -16.70
N GLN A 86 13.09 20.55 -15.43
CA GLN A 86 11.96 20.50 -14.48
C GLN A 86 10.94 21.59 -14.80
N ALA A 87 9.68 21.34 -14.43
CA ALA A 87 8.67 22.41 -14.42
C ALA A 87 9.18 23.59 -13.57
N SER A 88 8.88 24.79 -14.01
CA SER A 88 9.29 26.00 -13.31
C SER A 88 8.59 26.05 -11.95
N THR A 89 9.37 25.84 -10.88
CA THR A 89 8.89 26.00 -9.49
C THR A 89 9.21 27.42 -9.04
N GLY A 90 8.25 28.06 -8.35
CA GLY A 90 8.48 29.40 -7.82
C GLY A 90 8.33 30.49 -8.87
N LEU A 91 7.28 30.42 -9.71
CA LEU A 91 6.93 31.48 -10.68
C LEU A 91 6.94 32.85 -10.04
N LEU A 92 6.47 32.94 -8.82
CA LEU A 92 6.43 34.18 -8.05
C LEU A 92 7.83 34.79 -7.83
N GLN A 93 8.89 33.95 -7.77
CA GLN A 93 10.28 34.44 -7.62
C GLN A 93 10.73 35.31 -8.79
N ALA A 94 10.25 35.05 -10.00
CA ALA A 94 10.56 35.83 -11.20
C ALA A 94 9.91 37.22 -11.19
N PHE A 95 8.98 37.45 -10.27
CA PHE A 95 8.28 38.72 -10.07
C PHE A 95 8.77 39.51 -8.86
N VAL A 96 9.77 39.06 -8.13
CA VAL A 96 10.38 39.85 -7.06
C VAL A 96 10.93 41.16 -7.62
N GLY A 97 10.54 42.28 -7.01
CA GLY A 97 10.82 43.62 -7.49
C GLY A 97 9.87 44.18 -8.55
N LYS A 98 8.93 43.34 -9.07
CA LYS A 98 7.94 43.74 -10.08
C LYS A 98 6.55 43.88 -9.50
N THR A 99 5.64 44.46 -10.29
CA THR A 99 4.23 44.58 -9.97
C THR A 99 3.49 43.26 -10.22
N VAL A 100 2.66 42.87 -9.26
CA VAL A 100 1.69 41.78 -9.29
C VAL A 100 0.34 42.31 -8.90
N SER A 101 -0.73 41.67 -9.29
CA SER A 101 -2.08 42.08 -8.90
C SER A 101 -2.55 41.23 -7.72
N ILE A 102 -3.16 41.88 -6.73
CA ILE A 102 -3.78 41.25 -5.57
C ILE A 102 -5.29 41.31 -5.74
N ALA A 103 -5.91 40.16 -5.92
CA ALA A 103 -7.35 40.03 -5.99
C ALA A 103 -7.89 39.63 -4.61
N SER A 104 -8.63 40.51 -3.98
CA SER A 104 -9.25 40.31 -2.67
C SER A 104 -10.77 40.50 -2.74
N ARG A 105 -11.51 39.73 -1.95
CA ARG A 105 -12.95 39.89 -1.90
C ARG A 105 -13.32 40.82 -0.74
N ASN A 106 -14.05 41.88 -1.06
CA ASN A 106 -14.56 42.77 -0.05
C ASN A 106 -15.56 42.03 0.86
N PRO A 107 -15.30 41.93 2.17
CA PRO A 107 -16.13 41.13 3.08
C PRO A 107 -17.55 41.67 3.28
N VAL A 108 -17.78 42.92 2.94
CA VAL A 108 -19.10 43.58 3.11
C VAL A 108 -19.92 43.49 1.85
N THR A 109 -19.33 43.79 0.69
CA THR A 109 -20.06 43.84 -0.60
C THR A 109 -20.00 42.55 -1.37
N GLY A 110 -19.06 41.65 -1.03
CA GLY A 110 -18.81 40.42 -1.76
C GLY A 110 -18.14 40.60 -3.14
N VAL A 111 -17.85 41.82 -3.54
CA VAL A 111 -17.23 42.18 -4.80
C VAL A 111 -15.73 41.87 -4.78
N GLU A 112 -15.19 41.31 -5.87
CA GLU A 112 -13.75 41.12 -6.01
C GLU A 112 -13.10 42.45 -6.42
N GLU A 113 -12.14 42.89 -5.63
CA GLU A 113 -11.32 44.09 -5.86
C GLU A 113 -9.90 43.63 -6.27
N VAL A 114 -9.39 44.19 -7.34
CA VAL A 114 -8.04 43.93 -7.83
C VAL A 114 -7.19 45.20 -7.64
N ARG A 115 -6.08 45.03 -6.90
CA ARG A 115 -5.13 46.13 -6.65
C ARG A 115 -3.71 45.69 -7.05
N ASP A 116 -2.93 46.65 -7.54
CA ASP A 116 -1.55 46.41 -7.88
C ASP A 116 -0.66 46.53 -6.66
N ALA A 117 0.26 45.59 -6.50
CA ALA A 117 1.23 45.55 -5.41
C ALA A 117 2.61 45.22 -5.96
N LYS A 118 3.65 45.75 -5.33
CA LYS A 118 5.03 45.35 -5.65
C LYS A 118 5.43 44.16 -4.81
N LEU A 119 5.87 43.05 -5.47
CA LEU A 119 6.35 41.88 -4.78
C LEU A 119 7.79 42.11 -4.29
N LEU A 120 8.00 42.17 -2.97
CA LEU A 120 9.29 42.39 -2.36
C LEU A 120 10.04 41.05 -2.10
N ARG A 121 9.31 40.00 -1.78
CA ARG A 121 9.85 38.66 -1.49
C ARG A 121 8.84 37.60 -1.88
N ALA A 122 9.28 36.48 -2.45
CA ALA A 122 8.42 35.37 -2.86
C ALA A 122 8.39 34.20 -1.85
N ARG A 123 9.48 33.99 -1.10
CA ARG A 123 9.62 32.85 -0.15
C ARG A 123 10.33 33.29 1.14
N PRO A 124 10.11 32.65 2.32
CA PRO A 124 9.15 31.55 2.54
C PRO A 124 7.72 31.99 2.31
N ASP A 125 7.31 33.13 2.82
CA ASP A 125 6.00 33.75 2.62
C ASP A 125 6.13 35.00 1.74
N PRO A 126 5.18 35.24 0.82
CA PRO A 126 5.18 36.44 0.01
C PRO A 126 5.13 37.69 0.87
N LEU A 127 5.99 38.67 0.54
CA LEU A 127 6.01 40.00 1.11
C LEU A 127 5.71 41.01 0.01
N ILE A 128 4.72 41.85 0.19
CA ILE A 128 4.29 42.82 -0.81
C ILE A 128 4.30 44.25 -0.26
N GLU A 129 4.46 45.21 -1.14
CA GLU A 129 4.18 46.61 -0.90
C GLU A 129 2.87 46.96 -1.60
N LEU A 130 1.84 47.30 -0.80
CA LEU A 130 0.51 47.64 -1.27
C LEU A 130 0.15 49.04 -0.73
N ASP A 131 -0.20 49.96 -1.59
CA ASP A 131 -0.54 51.36 -1.24
C ASP A 131 0.51 52.03 -0.35
N GLY A 132 1.82 51.80 -0.61
CA GLY A 132 2.94 52.33 0.12
C GLY A 132 3.19 51.71 1.50
N ARG A 133 2.52 50.60 1.84
CA ARG A 133 2.70 49.85 3.08
C ARG A 133 3.24 48.46 2.79
N ILE A 134 4.10 47.96 3.67
CA ILE A 134 4.61 46.58 3.58
C ILE A 134 3.62 45.67 4.32
N GLU A 135 3.04 44.75 3.55
CA GLU A 135 2.11 43.74 4.07
C GLU A 135 2.85 42.42 4.28
N LEU A 136 2.81 41.93 5.53
CA LEU A 136 3.42 40.65 5.91
C LEU A 136 2.53 39.45 5.55
N THR A 137 1.27 39.71 5.30
CA THR A 137 0.29 38.72 4.87
C THR A 137 -0.44 39.30 3.66
N VAL A 138 -0.51 38.50 2.57
CA VAL A 138 -1.22 38.93 1.37
C VAL A 138 -2.73 38.91 1.62
N PRO A 139 -3.44 40.04 1.45
CA PRO A 139 -4.88 40.14 1.78
C PRO A 139 -5.79 39.49 0.72
N GLY A 140 -5.29 38.60 -0.08
CA GLY A 140 -6.01 37.93 -1.16
C GLY A 140 -5.13 36.98 -1.94
N ARG A 141 -5.56 36.63 -3.16
CA ARG A 141 -4.77 35.81 -4.08
C ARG A 141 -3.87 36.69 -4.95
N ILE A 142 -2.63 36.23 -5.19
CA ILE A 142 -1.71 36.91 -6.10
C ILE A 142 -2.02 36.43 -7.52
N ALA A 143 -2.26 37.38 -8.42
CA ALA A 143 -2.38 37.15 -9.85
C ALA A 143 -1.16 37.72 -10.59
N LEU A 144 -0.60 36.94 -11.51
CA LEU A 144 0.54 37.34 -12.32
C LEU A 144 0.04 37.90 -13.65
N PRO A 145 0.58 39.02 -14.15
CA PRO A 145 0.13 39.64 -15.41
C PRO A 145 0.42 38.79 -16.64
N ASN A 146 1.50 38.00 -16.60
CA ASN A 146 1.89 37.08 -17.68
C ASN A 146 2.79 35.98 -17.12
N LEU A 147 3.06 34.95 -17.94
CA LEU A 147 4.09 33.97 -17.61
C LEU A 147 5.48 34.53 -17.98
N PRO A 148 6.49 34.38 -17.10
CA PRO A 148 7.85 34.74 -17.46
C PRO A 148 8.33 34.05 -18.74
N PRO A 149 9.17 34.67 -19.54
CA PRO A 149 9.83 33.99 -20.65
C PRO A 149 10.51 32.72 -20.17
N ASP A 150 10.52 31.67 -20.99
CA ASP A 150 11.10 30.36 -20.68
C ASP A 150 10.45 29.58 -19.54
N THR A 151 9.26 29.98 -19.11
CA THR A 151 8.48 29.23 -18.12
C THR A 151 8.08 27.86 -18.68
N LEU A 152 8.48 26.82 -17.98
CA LEU A 152 8.03 25.47 -18.25
C LEU A 152 6.89 25.11 -17.29
N LEU A 153 5.68 24.98 -17.81
CA LEU A 153 4.51 24.56 -17.01
C LEU A 153 4.57 23.08 -16.64
N ARG A 154 5.33 22.28 -17.41
CA ARG A 154 5.54 20.84 -17.18
C ARG A 154 7.02 20.49 -17.34
N ALA A 155 7.42 19.40 -16.70
CA ALA A 155 8.74 18.82 -16.94
C ALA A 155 8.88 18.40 -18.41
N SER A 156 10.06 18.60 -18.99
CA SER A 156 10.34 18.22 -20.36
C SER A 156 11.68 17.52 -20.50
N LEU A 157 11.72 16.54 -21.40
CA LEU A 157 12.94 15.86 -21.82
C LEU A 157 13.32 16.31 -23.23
N VAL A 158 14.53 16.79 -23.38
CA VAL A 158 15.09 17.17 -24.67
C VAL A 158 16.12 16.13 -25.08
N LEU A 159 15.92 15.52 -26.24
CA LEU A 159 16.84 14.55 -26.85
C LEU A 159 17.46 15.18 -28.09
N ASP A 160 18.78 15.32 -28.10
CA ASP A 160 19.53 15.75 -29.27
C ASP A 160 19.92 14.49 -30.05
N LEU A 161 19.46 14.40 -31.30
CA LEU A 161 19.55 13.21 -32.14
C LEU A 161 20.33 13.52 -33.41
N GLU A 162 21.12 12.55 -33.85
CA GLU A 162 21.70 12.55 -35.23
C GLU A 162 21.09 11.37 -35.99
N ASN A 163 20.54 11.65 -37.17
CA ASN A 163 19.85 10.67 -37.98
C ASN A 163 20.38 10.56 -39.40
N PRO A 164 20.69 9.36 -39.91
CA PRO A 164 21.25 9.20 -41.26
C PRO A 164 20.26 9.52 -42.38
N ARG A 165 18.96 9.47 -42.13
CA ARG A 165 17.88 9.68 -43.11
C ARG A 165 16.61 10.24 -42.48
N THR A 166 15.78 10.87 -43.29
CA THR A 166 14.46 11.34 -42.84
C THR A 166 13.47 10.18 -42.84
N GLU A 167 13.03 9.75 -41.66
CA GLU A 167 12.09 8.65 -41.57
C GLU A 167 11.24 8.70 -40.26
N LYS A 168 10.17 7.92 -40.21
CA LYS A 168 9.40 7.65 -38.99
C LYS A 168 10.07 6.48 -38.29
N GLN A 169 10.45 6.65 -37.01
CA GLN A 169 11.08 5.64 -36.20
C GLN A 169 10.30 5.44 -34.92
N SER A 170 10.26 4.19 -34.44
CA SER A 170 9.83 3.85 -33.10
C SER A 170 11.02 3.84 -32.18
N TYR A 171 10.89 4.36 -30.98
CA TYR A 171 11.90 4.32 -29.93
C TYR A 171 11.27 3.90 -28.62
N ARG A 172 12.08 3.34 -27.74
CA ARG A 172 11.67 2.96 -26.38
C ARG A 172 12.14 4.01 -25.40
N LEU A 173 11.23 4.46 -24.55
CA LEU A 173 11.53 5.35 -23.44
C LEU A 173 11.20 4.61 -22.14
N SER A 174 12.16 4.52 -21.22
CA SER A 174 11.93 3.96 -19.89
C SER A 174 12.41 4.91 -18.80
N TYR A 175 11.70 4.96 -17.69
CA TYR A 175 12.01 5.83 -16.56
C TYR A 175 11.30 5.39 -15.29
N MET A 176 11.80 5.86 -14.16
CA MET A 176 11.12 5.72 -12.87
C MET A 176 10.41 7.02 -12.50
N THR A 177 9.28 6.89 -11.85
CA THR A 177 8.54 8.00 -11.26
C THR A 177 8.24 7.72 -9.79
N THR A 178 8.34 8.76 -8.94
CA THR A 178 7.90 8.71 -7.54
C THR A 178 6.42 9.08 -7.43
N GLY A 179 5.82 8.78 -6.31
CA GLY A 179 4.46 9.18 -5.97
C GLY A 179 3.44 8.04 -6.02
N PRO A 180 3.30 7.31 -7.13
CA PRO A 180 2.38 6.20 -7.13
C PRO A 180 2.99 5.00 -6.44
N GLY A 181 2.20 4.40 -5.59
CA GLY A 181 2.44 3.08 -5.03
C GLY A 181 1.15 2.30 -5.11
N TRP A 182 1.19 1.07 -4.67
CA TRP A 182 -0.01 0.29 -4.48
C TRP A 182 -0.03 -0.35 -3.10
N SER A 183 -1.21 -0.69 -2.64
CA SER A 183 -1.44 -1.43 -1.40
C SER A 183 -2.48 -2.51 -1.64
N ALA A 184 -2.32 -3.64 -0.94
CA ALA A 184 -3.37 -4.64 -0.92
C ALA A 184 -4.38 -4.35 0.19
N ASP A 185 -5.63 -4.67 -0.06
CA ASP A 185 -6.66 -4.76 0.96
C ASP A 185 -7.52 -6.02 0.75
N TYR A 186 -7.99 -6.58 1.88
CA TYR A 186 -8.68 -7.85 1.90
C TYR A 186 -10.03 -7.70 2.57
N ALA A 187 -11.07 -8.24 1.93
CA ALA A 187 -12.38 -8.38 2.52
C ALA A 187 -12.65 -9.88 2.79
N LEU A 188 -12.89 -10.21 4.05
CA LEU A 188 -13.21 -11.56 4.51
C LEU A 188 -14.66 -11.57 4.99
N TYR A 189 -15.50 -12.34 4.35
CA TYR A 189 -16.90 -12.51 4.70
C TYR A 189 -17.09 -13.87 5.33
N LEU A 190 -17.28 -13.89 6.66
CA LEU A 190 -17.54 -15.11 7.42
C LEU A 190 -18.96 -15.61 7.15
N ASP A 191 -19.10 -16.90 7.06
CA ASP A 191 -20.41 -17.55 7.04
C ASP A 191 -21.04 -17.57 8.45
N PRO A 192 -22.34 -17.86 8.60
CA PRO A 192 -22.99 -17.90 9.92
C PRO A 192 -22.40 -18.95 10.88
N SER A 193 -21.73 -19.99 10.38
CA SER A 193 -21.06 -21.00 11.21
C SER A 193 -19.68 -20.56 11.69
N GLU A 194 -19.14 -19.45 11.17
CA GLU A 194 -17.78 -18.91 11.40
C GLU A 194 -16.66 -19.95 11.10
N ARG A 195 -16.96 -20.97 10.28
CA ARG A 195 -16.01 -22.00 9.86
C ARG A 195 -15.46 -21.79 8.44
N TRP A 196 -16.12 -20.93 7.67
CA TRP A 196 -15.78 -20.64 6.30
C TRP A 196 -15.79 -19.14 6.07
N ALA A 197 -14.94 -18.69 5.17
CA ALA A 197 -14.93 -17.31 4.71
C ALA A 197 -14.83 -17.25 3.18
N ARG A 198 -15.52 -16.30 2.57
CA ARG A 198 -15.21 -15.82 1.23
C ARG A 198 -14.16 -14.72 1.39
N ILE A 199 -13.04 -14.83 0.68
CA ILE A 199 -11.93 -13.89 0.75
C ILE A 199 -11.75 -13.23 -0.61
N GLN A 200 -11.75 -11.92 -0.65
CA GLN A 200 -11.44 -11.11 -1.81
C GLN A 200 -10.20 -10.26 -1.53
N GLY A 201 -9.13 -10.46 -2.29
CA GLY A 201 -7.96 -9.62 -2.31
C GLY A 201 -8.07 -8.56 -3.39
N ARG A 202 -7.84 -7.30 -3.05
CA ARG A 202 -7.90 -6.14 -3.95
C ARG A 202 -6.60 -5.37 -3.87
N ALA A 203 -6.23 -4.76 -4.98
CA ALA A 203 -5.17 -3.77 -5.03
C ALA A 203 -5.78 -2.39 -5.20
N THR A 204 -5.30 -1.46 -4.41
CA THR A 204 -5.54 -0.03 -4.59
C THR A 204 -4.24 0.61 -5.05
N MET A 205 -4.25 1.25 -6.20
CA MET A 205 -3.09 1.96 -6.75
C MET A 205 -3.46 3.40 -7.08
N ARG A 206 -2.48 4.29 -6.97
CA ARG A 206 -2.64 5.69 -7.35
C ARG A 206 -1.82 5.99 -8.60
N THR A 207 -2.44 6.62 -9.58
CA THR A 207 -1.76 7.06 -10.81
C THR A 207 -0.82 8.23 -10.52
N PRO A 208 0.37 8.29 -11.15
CA PRO A 208 1.26 9.45 -11.07
C PRO A 208 0.53 10.74 -11.46
N ASP A 209 0.86 11.84 -10.76
CA ASP A 209 0.37 13.16 -11.13
C ASP A 209 0.99 13.63 -12.46
N GLY A 210 0.33 14.58 -13.11
CA GLY A 210 0.83 15.27 -14.30
C GLY A 210 0.57 14.59 -15.64
N ARG A 211 0.19 13.28 -15.67
CA ARG A 211 -0.04 12.56 -16.93
C ARG A 211 -1.08 11.45 -16.83
N ASN A 212 -1.95 11.38 -17.84
CA ASN A 212 -2.82 10.23 -18.05
C ASN A 212 -2.12 9.15 -18.90
N PHE A 213 -2.42 7.87 -18.61
CA PHE A 213 -1.92 6.74 -19.39
C PHE A 213 -3.11 5.96 -19.93
N GLN A 214 -3.28 5.99 -21.25
CA GLN A 214 -4.35 5.26 -21.92
C GLN A 214 -3.90 3.84 -22.28
N ASN A 215 -4.79 2.87 -22.13
CA ASN A 215 -4.58 1.48 -22.52
C ASN A 215 -3.27 0.88 -21.97
N ALA A 216 -2.90 1.23 -20.73
CA ALA A 216 -1.66 0.81 -20.10
C ALA A 216 -1.71 -0.65 -19.64
N LYS A 217 -0.64 -1.41 -19.90
CA LYS A 217 -0.40 -2.71 -19.29
C LYS A 217 0.16 -2.51 -17.89
N VAL A 218 -0.59 -2.88 -16.85
CA VAL A 218 -0.20 -2.67 -15.46
C VAL A 218 0.23 -3.97 -14.79
N ARG A 219 1.37 -3.90 -14.09
CA ARG A 219 1.89 -4.96 -13.22
C ARG A 219 2.10 -4.38 -11.83
N LEU A 220 1.60 -5.05 -10.82
CA LEU A 220 1.80 -4.69 -9.42
C LEU A 220 2.93 -5.55 -8.87
N VAL A 221 3.91 -4.91 -8.25
CA VAL A 221 5.12 -5.56 -7.76
C VAL A 221 5.17 -5.47 -6.24
N SER A 222 5.13 -6.62 -5.58
CA SER A 222 5.28 -6.77 -4.13
C SER A 222 6.66 -7.30 -3.80
N GLY A 223 7.20 -6.85 -2.67
CA GLY A 223 8.53 -7.20 -2.20
C GLY A 223 9.43 -5.98 -2.04
N SER A 224 10.62 -6.21 -1.50
CA SER A 224 11.57 -5.15 -1.20
C SER A 224 12.60 -4.98 -2.31
N VAL A 225 12.62 -3.80 -2.93
CA VAL A 225 13.66 -3.41 -3.89
C VAL A 225 14.69 -2.53 -3.18
N ASN A 226 15.95 -2.96 -3.19
CA ASN A 226 17.03 -2.14 -2.66
C ASN A 226 17.33 -0.99 -3.64
N ARG A 227 17.05 0.24 -3.21
CA ARG A 227 17.28 1.45 -3.98
C ARG A 227 18.33 2.33 -3.30
N VAL A 228 19.23 2.87 -4.08
CA VAL A 228 20.15 3.90 -3.59
C VAL A 228 19.39 5.22 -3.58
N SER A 229 18.94 5.65 -2.38
CA SER A 229 18.36 6.99 -2.22
C SER A 229 19.48 8.03 -2.25
N GLY A 230 19.32 9.07 -3.07
CA GLY A 230 20.33 10.13 -3.26
C GLY A 230 20.53 11.07 -2.06
N ARG A 231 20.08 10.73 -0.85
CA ARG A 231 20.45 11.41 0.40
C ARG A 231 21.56 10.63 1.09
N PRO A 232 22.72 11.22 1.37
CA PRO A 232 23.78 10.54 2.11
C PRO A 232 23.31 10.25 3.52
N MET A 233 22.93 9.00 3.79
CA MET A 233 22.87 8.45 5.14
C MET A 233 24.25 7.87 5.51
N PRO A 234 24.72 8.00 6.76
CA PRO A 234 26.01 7.44 7.17
C PRO A 234 26.02 5.93 6.98
N ARG A 235 27.02 5.47 6.27
CA ARG A 235 27.24 4.09 5.85
C ARG A 235 27.30 3.15 7.05
N ARG A 236 26.33 2.22 7.15
CA ARG A 236 26.59 0.86 7.66
C ARG A 236 26.59 -0.08 6.46
N LYS A 237 27.69 -0.81 6.34
CA LYS A 237 27.99 -1.72 5.24
C LYS A 237 26.94 -2.82 5.13
N ALA A 238 26.39 -3.01 3.93
CA ALA A 238 25.90 -4.29 3.46
C ALA A 238 26.13 -4.40 1.96
N MET A 239 27.03 -5.32 1.58
CA MET A 239 27.24 -5.73 0.20
C MET A 239 26.13 -6.70 -0.20
N ALA A 240 25.44 -6.45 -1.33
CA ALA A 240 24.97 -7.48 -2.24
C ALA A 240 24.68 -6.85 -3.62
N ARG A 241 25.39 -7.32 -4.61
CA ARG A 241 25.17 -6.99 -6.01
C ARG A 241 24.03 -7.85 -6.53
N ALA A 242 22.94 -7.25 -7.03
CA ALA A 242 21.97 -7.94 -7.87
C ALA A 242 22.09 -7.43 -9.31
N ARG A 243 22.43 -8.33 -10.21
CA ARG A 243 22.32 -8.12 -11.66
C ARG A 243 20.86 -8.29 -12.06
N ILE A 244 20.27 -7.27 -12.65
CA ILE A 244 18.96 -7.35 -13.30
C ILE A 244 19.19 -7.98 -14.68
N MET A 245 18.71 -9.20 -14.88
CA MET A 245 18.53 -9.79 -16.20
C MET A 245 17.05 -9.69 -16.56
N ALA A 246 16.76 -9.00 -17.64
CA ALA A 246 15.43 -8.99 -18.25
C ALA A 246 15.22 -10.35 -18.94
N SER A 247 14.22 -11.10 -18.53
CA SER A 247 13.73 -12.25 -19.26
C SER A 247 12.38 -11.93 -19.91
N GLU A 248 12.34 -12.02 -21.21
CA GLU A 248 11.12 -11.98 -22.01
C GLU A 248 10.31 -13.27 -21.82
N GLY A 249 9.00 -13.07 -21.76
CA GLY A 249 8.01 -14.10 -22.10
C GLY A 249 7.49 -14.94 -20.96
N LEU A 250 6.23 -14.71 -20.62
CA LEU A 250 5.21 -15.77 -20.66
C LEU A 250 3.83 -15.17 -20.37
N VAL A 251 2.91 -15.44 -21.26
CA VAL A 251 1.49 -15.12 -21.18
C VAL A 251 0.80 -16.26 -20.45
N GLY A 252 0.02 -15.91 -19.42
CA GLY A 252 -0.86 -16.86 -18.74
C GLY A 252 -1.36 -16.21 -17.44
N ALA A 253 -2.67 -15.93 -17.38
CA ALA A 253 -3.33 -15.41 -16.19
C ALA A 253 -3.53 -16.55 -15.18
N ASP A 254 -2.46 -16.97 -14.50
CA ASP A 254 -2.54 -17.91 -13.39
C ASP A 254 -1.32 -17.74 -12.50
N ALA A 255 -1.57 -17.33 -11.26
CA ALA A 255 -0.64 -17.11 -10.16
C ALA A 255 0.42 -16.02 -10.39
N PRO A 256 0.77 -15.21 -9.37
CA PRO A 256 1.79 -14.18 -9.50
C PRO A 256 3.13 -14.80 -9.86
N ALA A 257 3.73 -14.30 -10.95
CA ALA A 257 5.05 -14.72 -11.38
C ALA A 257 6.09 -14.24 -10.36
N SER A 258 7.02 -15.12 -9.99
CA SER A 258 8.19 -14.75 -9.20
C SER A 258 9.30 -14.28 -10.11
N VAL A 259 9.75 -13.04 -9.95
CA VAL A 259 10.93 -12.50 -10.63
C VAL A 259 11.98 -12.19 -9.57
N SER A 260 12.96 -13.05 -9.42
CA SER A 260 13.88 -13.00 -8.27
C SER A 260 13.10 -13.11 -6.96
N GLU A 261 13.31 -12.20 -6.02
CA GLU A 261 12.62 -12.12 -4.72
C GLU A 261 11.34 -11.24 -4.77
N LEU A 262 10.81 -10.94 -5.97
CA LEU A 262 9.64 -10.10 -6.16
C LEU A 262 8.46 -10.94 -6.67
N HIS A 263 7.27 -10.64 -6.16
CA HIS A 263 6.03 -11.18 -6.68
C HIS A 263 5.35 -10.15 -7.59
N VAL A 264 5.05 -10.57 -8.81
CA VAL A 264 4.46 -9.73 -9.86
C VAL A 264 3.04 -10.18 -10.14
N TYR A 265 2.08 -9.30 -9.90
CA TYR A 265 0.66 -9.51 -10.18
C TYR A 265 0.33 -8.76 -11.47
N ALA A 266 0.19 -9.46 -12.58
CA ALA A 266 -0.22 -8.88 -13.84
C ALA A 266 -1.73 -8.67 -13.82
N LEU A 267 -2.18 -7.43 -14.07
CA LEU A 267 -3.62 -7.19 -14.23
C LEU A 267 -4.09 -7.75 -15.57
N PRO A 268 -5.23 -8.46 -15.59
CA PRO A 268 -5.67 -9.23 -16.77
C PRO A 268 -6.09 -8.36 -17.95
N ARG A 269 -6.40 -7.10 -17.71
CA ARG A 269 -6.80 -6.12 -18.72
C ARG A 269 -5.97 -4.86 -18.65
N ARG A 270 -5.84 -4.19 -19.76
CA ARG A 270 -5.24 -2.86 -19.83
C ARG A 270 -6.18 -1.83 -19.20
N LEU A 271 -5.60 -0.79 -18.61
CA LEU A 271 -6.33 0.25 -17.89
C LEU A 271 -6.05 1.63 -18.47
N ASP A 272 -7.08 2.47 -18.41
CA ASP A 272 -6.94 3.91 -18.62
C ASP A 272 -6.71 4.55 -17.24
N LEU A 273 -5.51 5.06 -17.02
CA LEU A 273 -5.12 5.65 -15.75
C LEU A 273 -5.18 7.17 -15.84
N VAL A 274 -6.02 7.76 -15.00
CA VAL A 274 -6.16 9.23 -14.91
C VAL A 274 -5.19 9.76 -13.86
N ALA A 275 -4.47 10.83 -14.18
CA ALA A 275 -3.49 11.47 -13.30
C ALA A 275 -4.08 11.79 -11.92
N GLY A 276 -3.40 11.37 -10.86
CA GLY A 276 -3.81 11.57 -9.49
C GLY A 276 -5.01 10.74 -9.01
N ALA A 277 -5.65 9.97 -9.90
CA ALA A 277 -6.78 9.11 -9.54
C ALA A 277 -6.34 7.83 -8.80
N GLU A 278 -7.25 7.31 -8.00
CA GLU A 278 -7.10 6.03 -7.33
C GLU A 278 -7.86 4.95 -8.10
N GLU A 279 -7.18 3.88 -8.47
CA GLU A 279 -7.72 2.75 -9.19
C GLU A 279 -7.74 1.50 -8.30
N LYS A 280 -8.84 0.72 -8.39
CA LYS A 280 -8.99 -0.54 -7.65
C LYS A 280 -9.10 -1.71 -8.60
N ALA A 281 -8.30 -2.74 -8.34
CA ALA A 281 -8.31 -3.97 -9.10
C ALA A 281 -8.46 -5.20 -8.19
N ILE A 282 -9.17 -6.22 -8.66
CA ILE A 282 -9.23 -7.51 -7.96
C ILE A 282 -7.95 -8.28 -8.26
N LEU A 283 -7.24 -8.70 -7.21
CA LEU A 283 -6.06 -9.56 -7.30
C LEU A 283 -6.46 -11.04 -7.38
N PHE A 284 -7.38 -11.44 -6.52
CA PHE A 284 -7.94 -12.80 -6.47
C PHE A 284 -9.26 -12.81 -5.70
N GLU A 285 -10.00 -13.88 -5.88
CA GLU A 285 -11.20 -14.19 -5.11
C GLU A 285 -11.21 -15.69 -4.77
N ALA A 286 -11.41 -16.00 -3.48
CA ALA A 286 -11.56 -17.35 -2.96
C ALA A 286 -12.95 -17.48 -2.33
N GLY A 287 -13.80 -18.28 -2.94
CA GLY A 287 -15.22 -18.37 -2.56
C GLY A 287 -15.46 -19.11 -1.25
N ARG A 288 -14.57 -20.06 -0.87
CA ARG A 288 -14.73 -20.88 0.33
C ARG A 288 -13.38 -21.26 0.90
N VAL A 289 -12.98 -20.58 1.96
CA VAL A 289 -11.75 -20.80 2.71
C VAL A 289 -12.11 -21.30 4.10
N ALA A 290 -11.56 -22.45 4.49
CA ALA A 290 -11.74 -22.96 5.86
C ALA A 290 -10.98 -22.05 6.83
N VAL A 291 -11.65 -21.58 7.85
CA VAL A 291 -11.12 -20.69 8.88
C VAL A 291 -11.31 -21.29 10.26
N GLU A 292 -10.42 -20.95 11.17
CA GLU A 292 -10.46 -21.36 12.57
C GLU A 292 -10.50 -20.11 13.45
N LYS A 293 -11.51 -20.05 14.33
CA LYS A 293 -11.67 -19.01 15.33
C LYS A 293 -11.14 -19.50 16.67
N SER A 294 -10.31 -18.70 17.32
CA SER A 294 -9.68 -19.05 18.60
C SER A 294 -9.68 -17.88 19.57
N TYR A 295 -9.65 -18.20 20.87
CA TYR A 295 -9.66 -17.22 21.97
C TYR A 295 -8.33 -17.27 22.69
N HIS A 296 -7.68 -16.11 22.85
CA HIS A 296 -6.35 -15.98 23.43
C HIS A 296 -6.36 -15.04 24.63
N LEU A 297 -5.81 -15.50 25.74
CA LEU A 297 -5.59 -14.72 26.92
C LEU A 297 -4.10 -14.61 27.18
N ASP A 298 -3.53 -13.46 26.87
CA ASP A 298 -2.10 -13.17 27.13
C ASP A 298 -1.98 -12.42 28.47
N SER A 299 -1.18 -12.92 29.39
CA SER A 299 -0.88 -12.31 30.66
C SER A 299 0.56 -12.53 31.09
N GLN A 300 0.97 -11.93 32.21
CA GLN A 300 2.32 -12.02 32.73
C GLN A 300 2.30 -12.44 34.20
N ALA A 301 3.05 -13.48 34.52
CA ALA A 301 3.29 -13.88 35.89
C ALA A 301 4.39 -12.99 36.53
N ASN A 302 3.96 -11.92 37.20
CA ASN A 302 4.87 -10.96 37.87
C ASN A 302 5.41 -11.51 39.18
N VAL A 303 6.06 -12.67 39.14
CA VAL A 303 6.58 -13.38 40.32
C VAL A 303 7.65 -12.56 41.07
N HIS A 304 8.33 -11.63 40.40
CA HIS A 304 9.34 -10.75 41.00
C HIS A 304 8.74 -9.56 41.76
N LEU A 305 7.42 -9.27 41.57
CA LEU A 305 6.79 -8.14 42.24
C LEU A 305 6.09 -8.58 43.52
N ARG A 306 6.35 -7.87 44.63
CA ARG A 306 5.65 -8.14 45.90
C ARG A 306 4.17 -7.85 45.83
N GLN A 307 3.76 -6.83 45.09
CA GLN A 307 2.35 -6.48 44.83
C GLN A 307 1.98 -6.87 43.42
N ASP A 308 0.81 -7.44 43.20
CA ASP A 308 0.30 -7.94 41.92
C ASP A 308 -1.08 -7.31 41.55
N GLY A 309 -1.38 -6.11 42.00
CA GLY A 309 -2.55 -5.35 41.55
C GLY A 309 -3.94 -5.97 41.81
N GLY A 310 -4.05 -7.07 42.57
CA GLY A 310 -5.33 -7.68 42.89
C GLY A 310 -5.95 -8.52 41.77
N VAL A 311 -7.30 -8.49 41.66
CA VAL A 311 -8.01 -9.24 40.61
C VAL A 311 -7.97 -8.46 39.30
N GLN A 312 -7.34 -9.03 38.29
CA GLN A 312 -7.28 -8.47 36.94
C GLN A 312 -8.43 -9.08 36.11
N LYS A 313 -9.29 -8.22 35.58
CA LYS A 313 -10.39 -8.62 34.69
C LYS A 313 -10.03 -8.21 33.25
N GLN A 314 -10.11 -9.15 32.32
CA GLN A 314 -9.89 -8.89 30.91
C GLN A 314 -10.69 -9.84 30.01
N ASN A 315 -10.94 -9.43 28.78
CA ASN A 315 -11.60 -10.24 27.78
C ASN A 315 -10.56 -10.87 26.85
N PRO A 316 -10.61 -12.17 26.57
CA PRO A 316 -9.72 -12.82 25.61
C PRO A 316 -9.77 -12.15 24.23
N VAL A 317 -8.65 -12.13 23.55
CA VAL A 317 -8.54 -11.68 22.17
C VAL A 317 -9.07 -12.79 21.24
N VAL A 318 -9.93 -12.43 20.31
CA VAL A 318 -10.45 -13.33 19.28
C VAL A 318 -9.55 -13.24 18.07
N ARG A 319 -9.04 -14.39 17.60
CA ARG A 319 -8.25 -14.52 16.38
C ARG A 319 -8.95 -15.42 15.37
N LEU A 320 -8.77 -15.08 14.11
CA LEU A 320 -9.14 -15.90 12.98
C LEU A 320 -7.87 -16.37 12.28
N SER A 321 -7.75 -17.68 12.03
CA SER A 321 -6.62 -18.23 11.28
C SER A 321 -7.09 -19.07 10.10
N PHE A 322 -6.28 -19.11 9.03
CA PHE A 322 -6.51 -19.95 7.85
C PHE A 322 -5.20 -20.25 7.12
N GLY A 323 -5.13 -21.39 6.47
CA GLY A 323 -3.97 -21.76 5.65
C GLY A 323 -4.03 -21.11 4.28
N ASN A 324 -2.93 -20.45 3.87
CA ASN A 324 -2.77 -19.94 2.51
C ASN A 324 -2.35 -21.07 1.56
N THR A 325 -3.19 -22.07 1.41
CA THR A 325 -2.92 -23.27 0.61
C THR A 325 -3.90 -23.42 -0.54
N GLN A 326 -3.48 -24.13 -1.59
CA GLN A 326 -4.33 -24.39 -2.75
C GLN A 326 -5.53 -25.28 -2.38
N VAL A 327 -5.34 -26.24 -1.46
CA VAL A 327 -6.43 -27.08 -0.94
C VAL A 327 -7.51 -26.25 -0.24
N ASN A 328 -7.10 -25.13 0.38
CA ASN A 328 -8.01 -24.18 1.04
C ASN A 328 -8.52 -23.09 0.10
N GLY A 329 -8.38 -23.24 -1.21
CA GLY A 329 -8.88 -22.28 -2.22
C GLY A 329 -8.03 -21.03 -2.39
N LEU A 330 -6.83 -20.99 -1.79
CA LEU A 330 -5.85 -19.91 -1.89
C LEU A 330 -4.56 -20.42 -2.56
N GLY A 331 -3.42 -20.31 -1.91
CA GLY A 331 -2.14 -20.82 -2.41
C GLY A 331 -1.44 -19.85 -3.36
N VAL A 332 -1.68 -18.56 -3.17
CA VAL A 332 -1.01 -17.44 -3.83
C VAL A 332 -0.26 -16.60 -2.80
N PRO A 333 0.86 -15.96 -3.13
CA PRO A 333 1.47 -14.99 -2.23
C PRO A 333 0.45 -13.88 -1.89
N LEU A 334 0.36 -13.54 -0.61
CA LEU A 334 -0.53 -12.48 -0.13
C LEU A 334 0.31 -11.26 0.26
N PRO A 335 0.23 -10.13 -0.46
CA PRO A 335 0.94 -8.90 -0.12
C PRO A 335 0.53 -8.33 1.25
N THR A 336 1.36 -7.48 1.80
CA THR A 336 1.01 -6.74 3.02
C THR A 336 -0.20 -5.83 2.77
N GLY A 337 -1.20 -5.88 3.65
CA GLY A 337 -2.42 -5.10 3.45
C GLY A 337 -3.32 -5.05 4.67
N VAL A 338 -4.43 -4.34 4.56
CA VAL A 338 -5.47 -4.29 5.59
C VAL A 338 -6.52 -5.35 5.30
N ALA A 339 -6.73 -6.24 6.27
CA ALA A 339 -7.77 -7.27 6.21
C ALA A 339 -8.97 -6.84 7.07
N ARG A 340 -10.16 -6.77 6.46
CA ARG A 340 -11.42 -6.44 7.11
C ARG A 340 -12.31 -7.66 7.15
N LEU A 341 -12.82 -7.97 8.34
CA LEU A 341 -13.66 -9.12 8.59
C LEU A 341 -15.11 -8.69 8.74
N TYR A 342 -15.99 -9.34 7.99
CA TYR A 342 -17.42 -9.06 7.97
C TYR A 342 -18.20 -10.33 8.25
N ALA A 343 -19.31 -10.21 9.00
CA ALA A 343 -20.35 -11.21 9.11
C ALA A 343 -21.71 -10.52 9.23
N GLU A 344 -22.75 -11.08 8.62
CA GLU A 344 -24.14 -10.60 8.70
C GLU A 344 -24.29 -9.09 8.40
N GLY A 345 -23.47 -8.56 7.48
CA GLY A 345 -23.47 -7.13 7.11
C GLY A 345 -22.75 -6.21 8.11
N LEU A 346 -22.13 -6.73 9.15
CA LEU A 346 -21.38 -5.96 10.15
C LEU A 346 -19.87 -6.11 9.97
N LEU A 347 -19.11 -5.04 10.24
CA LEU A 347 -17.67 -5.12 10.38
C LEU A 347 -17.32 -5.68 11.75
N LEU A 348 -16.72 -6.86 11.82
CA LEU A 348 -16.30 -7.50 13.06
C LEU A 348 -14.93 -6.99 13.56
N GLY A 349 -14.08 -6.53 12.66
CA GLY A 349 -12.76 -6.03 12.98
C GLY A 349 -11.89 -5.86 11.76
N GLU A 350 -10.75 -5.22 11.97
CA GLU A 350 -9.70 -5.12 10.96
C GLU A 350 -8.33 -5.37 11.57
N ASP A 351 -7.43 -5.97 10.78
CA ASP A 351 -6.05 -6.23 11.17
C ASP A 351 -5.12 -6.07 9.97
N ARG A 352 -3.85 -5.97 10.23
CA ARG A 352 -2.83 -5.92 9.19
C ARG A 352 -2.39 -7.33 8.83
N LEU A 353 -2.74 -7.78 7.64
CA LEU A 353 -2.16 -8.96 7.04
C LEU A 353 -0.72 -8.65 6.63
N ARG A 354 0.23 -9.44 7.14
CA ARG A 354 1.64 -9.35 6.74
C ARG A 354 1.85 -10.11 5.44
N HIS A 355 2.92 -9.77 4.72
CA HIS A 355 3.29 -10.57 3.56
C HIS A 355 3.33 -12.06 3.94
N THR A 356 2.49 -12.86 3.28
CA THR A 356 2.32 -14.28 3.59
C THR A 356 2.56 -15.10 2.33
N PRO A 357 3.67 -15.86 2.27
CA PRO A 357 3.96 -16.77 1.16
C PRO A 357 2.88 -17.85 1.01
N LYS A 358 2.85 -18.48 -0.15
CA LYS A 358 2.07 -19.71 -0.37
C LYS A 358 2.47 -20.78 0.65
N GLY A 359 1.48 -21.44 1.24
CA GLY A 359 1.67 -22.53 2.20
C GLY A 359 1.68 -22.06 3.67
N GLU A 360 1.91 -20.79 3.93
CA GLU A 360 1.99 -20.24 5.28
C GLU A 360 0.60 -19.90 5.85
N PRO A 361 0.41 -20.01 7.18
CA PRO A 361 -0.84 -19.64 7.83
C PRO A 361 -0.98 -18.12 7.99
N VAL A 362 -2.18 -17.62 7.73
CA VAL A 362 -2.61 -16.25 8.07
C VAL A 362 -3.25 -16.26 9.46
N ARG A 363 -2.95 -15.26 10.27
CA ARG A 363 -3.55 -15.04 11.59
C ARG A 363 -3.97 -13.58 11.71
N LEU A 364 -5.26 -13.35 11.95
CA LEU A 364 -5.87 -12.03 12.05
C LEU A 364 -6.55 -11.86 13.40
N THR A 365 -6.44 -10.68 13.98
CA THR A 365 -7.12 -10.32 15.22
C THR A 365 -8.48 -9.72 14.88
N MET A 366 -9.56 -10.31 15.41
CA MET A 366 -10.93 -9.81 15.21
C MET A 366 -11.32 -8.74 16.25
N GLY A 367 -10.73 -8.80 17.44
CA GLY A 367 -11.09 -7.95 18.56
C GLY A 367 -11.03 -8.70 19.89
N ARG A 368 -11.85 -8.29 20.85
CA ARG A 368 -11.98 -8.95 22.16
C ARG A 368 -13.36 -9.60 22.30
N ALA A 369 -13.38 -10.77 22.89
CA ALA A 369 -14.64 -11.49 23.14
C ALA A 369 -15.49 -10.71 24.17
N VAL A 370 -16.75 -10.39 23.83
CA VAL A 370 -17.66 -9.69 24.75
C VAL A 370 -18.19 -10.65 25.81
N ASP A 371 -18.56 -11.86 25.40
CA ASP A 371 -19.23 -12.87 26.22
C ASP A 371 -18.27 -13.83 26.95
N VAL A 372 -16.95 -13.56 26.87
CA VAL A 372 -15.93 -14.36 27.57
C VAL A 372 -15.09 -13.44 28.43
N ILE A 373 -15.08 -13.75 29.73
CA ILE A 373 -14.40 -12.92 30.72
C ILE A 373 -13.39 -13.78 31.47
N ALA A 374 -12.16 -13.30 31.55
CA ALA A 374 -11.11 -13.87 32.40
C ALA A 374 -10.92 -13.01 33.64
N ARG A 375 -10.88 -13.65 34.81
CA ARG A 375 -10.47 -13.04 36.07
C ARG A 375 -9.25 -13.76 36.60
N ARG A 376 -8.14 -13.03 36.67
CA ARG A 376 -6.86 -13.54 37.12
C ARG A 376 -6.52 -12.92 38.47
N LYS A 377 -6.10 -13.72 39.43
CA LYS A 377 -5.60 -13.27 40.74
C LYS A 377 -4.38 -14.08 41.16
N ARG A 378 -3.45 -13.45 41.87
CA ARG A 378 -2.42 -14.15 42.60
C ARG A 378 -2.98 -14.55 43.97
N THR A 379 -2.94 -15.84 44.30
CA THR A 379 -3.50 -16.38 45.54
C THR A 379 -2.45 -16.49 46.62
N GLU A 380 -1.19 -16.77 46.27
CA GLU A 380 -0.08 -16.88 47.20
C GLU A 380 1.17 -16.24 46.63
N TYR A 381 2.05 -15.78 47.56
CA TYR A 381 3.35 -15.21 47.22
C TYR A 381 4.33 -15.47 48.32
N ARG A 382 5.53 -15.99 47.96
CA ARG A 382 6.66 -16.18 48.86
C ARG A 382 7.93 -15.77 48.13
N MET A 383 8.82 -15.03 48.81
CA MET A 383 10.10 -14.60 48.28
C MET A 383 11.20 -15.03 49.25
N GLN A 384 12.28 -15.60 48.73
CA GLN A 384 13.47 -16.03 49.48
C GLN A 384 14.72 -15.43 48.89
N GLY A 385 15.49 -14.70 49.68
CA GLY A 385 16.76 -14.10 49.30
C GLY A 385 16.63 -12.78 48.50
N LEU A 386 17.43 -11.78 48.90
CA LEU A 386 17.56 -10.50 48.20
C LEU A 386 19.06 -10.16 48.11
N PRO A 387 19.56 -9.52 47.02
CA PRO A 387 18.86 -9.12 45.77
C PRO A 387 18.73 -10.22 44.70
N LYS A 388 19.45 -11.33 44.82
CA LYS A 388 19.37 -12.51 43.94
C LYS A 388 18.56 -13.57 44.67
N GLY A 389 17.28 -13.71 44.30
CA GLY A 389 16.37 -14.55 45.05
C GLY A 389 15.55 -15.49 44.17
N THR A 390 14.85 -16.35 44.86
CA THR A 390 13.82 -17.20 44.29
C THR A 390 12.48 -16.73 44.82
N ALA A 391 11.49 -16.54 43.96
CA ALA A 391 10.15 -16.27 44.38
C ALA A 391 9.19 -17.37 43.87
N GLU A 392 8.19 -17.65 44.68
CA GLU A 392 7.09 -18.55 44.38
C GLU A 392 5.79 -17.77 44.41
N ALA A 393 4.92 -18.02 43.43
CA ALA A 393 3.58 -17.46 43.41
C ALA A 393 2.60 -18.50 42.91
N ALA A 394 1.39 -18.48 43.47
CA ALA A 394 0.27 -19.24 42.96
C ALA A 394 -0.76 -18.29 42.34
N TYR A 395 -1.33 -18.71 41.23
CA TYR A 395 -2.31 -17.94 40.47
C TYR A 395 -3.56 -18.77 40.23
N GLU A 396 -4.67 -18.07 40.19
CA GLU A 396 -5.95 -18.60 39.76
C GLU A 396 -6.47 -17.75 38.60
N ILE A 397 -6.83 -18.40 37.49
CA ILE A 397 -7.44 -17.78 36.32
C ILE A 397 -8.81 -18.44 36.14
N ARG A 398 -9.88 -17.65 36.37
CA ARG A 398 -11.25 -18.07 36.14
C ARG A 398 -11.75 -17.52 34.82
N LEU A 399 -12.25 -18.40 33.97
CA LEU A 399 -12.82 -18.07 32.66
C LEU A 399 -14.33 -18.30 32.74
N SER A 400 -15.12 -17.29 32.43
CA SER A 400 -16.59 -17.37 32.34
C SER A 400 -17.00 -17.23 30.88
N ASN A 401 -17.81 -18.11 30.35
CA ASN A 401 -18.33 -18.15 29.00
C ASN A 401 -19.86 -17.98 29.02
N ALA A 402 -20.35 -16.85 28.51
CA ALA A 402 -21.79 -16.61 28.37
C ALA A 402 -22.37 -17.06 27.02
N LYS A 403 -21.55 -17.66 26.16
CA LYS A 403 -21.97 -18.18 24.85
C LYS A 403 -22.72 -19.52 25.03
N ARG A 404 -23.64 -19.81 24.08
CA ARG A 404 -24.38 -21.08 24.02
C ARG A 404 -23.57 -22.27 23.50
N GLU A 405 -22.30 -22.06 23.22
CA GLU A 405 -21.35 -23.08 22.71
C GLU A 405 -20.14 -23.22 23.63
N LYS A 406 -19.61 -24.44 23.73
CA LYS A 406 -18.33 -24.70 24.38
C LYS A 406 -17.23 -24.03 23.56
N ILE A 407 -16.28 -23.38 24.25
CA ILE A 407 -15.13 -22.77 23.64
C ILE A 407 -13.84 -23.27 24.26
N THR A 408 -12.73 -23.16 23.53
CA THR A 408 -11.37 -23.35 24.08
C THR A 408 -10.67 -22.01 24.14
N VAL A 409 -10.15 -21.66 25.31
CA VAL A 409 -9.33 -20.46 25.52
C VAL A 409 -7.89 -20.88 25.70
N GLU A 410 -7.02 -20.36 24.83
CA GLU A 410 -5.57 -20.52 24.96
C GLU A 410 -5.05 -19.44 25.93
N VAL A 411 -4.63 -19.85 27.11
CA VAL A 411 -4.04 -18.99 28.14
C VAL A 411 -2.53 -19.04 28.00
N ARG A 412 -1.89 -17.88 27.85
CA ARG A 412 -0.44 -17.72 27.78
C ARG A 412 0.04 -16.84 28.91
N GLU A 413 0.92 -17.37 29.75
CA GLU A 413 1.57 -16.63 30.82
C GLU A 413 3.03 -16.41 30.48
N THR A 414 3.43 -15.14 30.40
CA THR A 414 4.85 -14.78 30.27
C THR A 414 5.53 -14.87 31.63
N MET A 415 6.58 -15.66 31.70
CA MET A 415 7.36 -15.90 32.92
C MET A 415 8.64 -15.06 32.89
N VAL A 416 9.12 -14.67 34.08
CA VAL A 416 10.34 -13.89 34.26
C VAL A 416 11.40 -14.74 34.93
N GLY A 417 12.65 -14.67 34.45
CA GLY A 417 13.78 -15.44 35.00
C GLY A 417 13.77 -16.92 34.60
N GLU A 418 14.51 -17.73 35.37
CA GLU A 418 14.49 -19.19 35.24
C GLU A 418 13.27 -19.72 35.98
N TRP A 419 12.27 -20.21 35.29
CA TRP A 419 10.98 -20.60 35.86
C TRP A 419 10.70 -22.11 35.78
N ARG A 420 9.93 -22.58 36.74
CA ARG A 420 9.38 -23.94 36.76
C ARG A 420 7.96 -23.93 37.38
N ILE A 421 7.02 -24.61 36.76
CA ILE A 421 5.71 -24.89 37.35
C ILE A 421 5.92 -25.98 38.41
N LEU A 422 5.41 -25.73 39.62
CA LEU A 422 5.49 -26.66 40.76
C LEU A 422 4.24 -27.52 40.86
N SER A 423 3.09 -26.95 40.57
CA SER A 423 1.80 -27.64 40.53
C SER A 423 0.85 -26.90 39.59
N GLU A 424 -0.06 -27.61 38.98
CA GLU A 424 -1.06 -27.07 38.06
C GLU A 424 -2.28 -27.97 38.00
N SER A 425 -3.46 -27.37 37.73
CA SER A 425 -4.73 -28.11 37.56
C SER A 425 -4.91 -28.71 36.16
N LEU A 426 -4.23 -28.16 35.16
CA LEU A 426 -4.19 -28.65 33.80
C LEU A 426 -2.72 -28.59 33.31
N PRO A 427 -2.26 -29.53 32.47
CA PRO A 427 -0.89 -29.54 32.00
C PRO A 427 -0.60 -28.38 31.06
N HIS A 428 0.57 -27.74 31.24
CA HIS A 428 1.04 -26.69 30.35
C HIS A 428 1.92 -27.25 29.22
N GLU A 429 1.94 -26.50 28.12
CA GLU A 429 2.97 -26.62 27.10
C GLU A 429 3.97 -25.47 27.25
N ARG A 430 5.25 -25.75 27.04
CA ARG A 430 6.25 -24.70 26.97
C ARG A 430 6.28 -24.11 25.57
N ASP A 431 5.63 -22.96 25.40
CA ASP A 431 5.54 -22.27 24.08
C ASP A 431 6.89 -21.62 23.70
N THR A 432 7.58 -21.03 24.68
CA THR A 432 8.95 -20.49 24.56
C THR A 432 9.70 -20.64 25.88
N ASP A 433 10.97 -20.29 25.92
CA ASP A 433 11.77 -20.27 27.17
C ASP A 433 11.17 -19.37 28.25
N ARG A 434 10.34 -18.40 27.86
CA ARG A 434 9.70 -17.43 28.76
C ARG A 434 8.19 -17.55 28.84
N ARG A 435 7.57 -18.59 28.24
CA ARG A 435 6.11 -18.65 28.15
C ARG A 435 5.56 -20.05 28.38
N ALA A 436 4.64 -20.15 29.31
CA ALA A 436 3.76 -21.32 29.48
C ALA A 436 2.43 -21.08 28.78
N LYS A 437 1.84 -22.14 28.22
CA LYS A 437 0.59 -22.12 27.48
C LYS A 437 -0.31 -23.26 27.96
N TRP A 438 -1.60 -22.95 28.19
CA TRP A 438 -2.66 -23.92 28.53
C TRP A 438 -3.82 -23.79 27.56
N HIS A 439 -4.43 -24.89 27.22
CA HIS A 439 -5.69 -24.94 26.50
C HIS A 439 -6.82 -25.30 27.47
N ILE A 440 -7.73 -24.38 27.69
CA ILE A 440 -8.79 -24.51 28.70
C ILE A 440 -10.14 -24.58 27.99
N GLU A 441 -10.79 -25.71 28.10
CA GLU A 441 -12.18 -25.87 27.65
C GLU A 441 -13.11 -25.19 28.66
N VAL A 442 -13.97 -24.29 28.18
CA VAL A 442 -14.98 -23.59 28.97
C VAL A 442 -16.34 -24.00 28.45
N PRO A 443 -17.19 -24.64 29.28
CA PRO A 443 -18.52 -25.09 28.87
C PRO A 443 -19.39 -23.92 28.36
N ALA A 444 -20.42 -24.25 27.58
CA ALA A 444 -21.49 -23.32 27.24
C ALA A 444 -22.12 -22.78 28.51
N GLU A 445 -22.37 -21.46 28.58
CA GLU A 445 -22.99 -20.78 29.73
C GLU A 445 -22.37 -21.17 31.08
N GLY A 446 -21.03 -21.42 31.09
CA GLY A 446 -20.35 -22.01 32.23
C GLY A 446 -18.98 -21.35 32.52
N GLU A 447 -18.28 -21.95 33.45
CA GLU A 447 -16.99 -21.49 33.94
C GLU A 447 -15.96 -22.63 33.96
N ALA A 448 -14.67 -22.25 33.81
CA ALA A 448 -13.53 -23.10 34.03
C ALA A 448 -12.43 -22.34 34.81
N THR A 449 -11.67 -23.07 35.62
CA THR A 449 -10.63 -22.46 36.46
C THR A 449 -9.29 -23.18 36.23
N LEU A 450 -8.29 -22.41 35.91
CA LEU A 450 -6.90 -22.83 35.92
C LEU A 450 -6.23 -22.37 37.22
N GLN A 451 -5.60 -23.28 37.94
CA GLN A 451 -4.76 -22.98 39.08
C GLN A 451 -3.35 -23.47 38.78
N TYR A 452 -2.34 -22.65 39.05
CA TYR A 452 -0.95 -23.06 38.92
C TYR A 452 -0.06 -22.35 39.94
N ARG A 453 1.04 -23.01 40.32
CA ARG A 453 2.08 -22.48 41.16
C ARG A 453 3.39 -22.49 40.40
N VAL A 454 4.07 -21.35 40.38
CA VAL A 454 5.34 -21.16 39.68
C VAL A 454 6.43 -20.70 40.62
N ARG A 455 7.61 -21.28 40.48
CA ARG A 455 8.85 -20.78 41.09
C ARG A 455 9.69 -20.12 40.00
N SER A 456 10.21 -18.94 40.29
CA SER A 456 11.10 -18.21 39.40
C SER A 456 12.35 -17.79 40.14
N LYS A 457 13.51 -18.00 39.49
CA LYS A 457 14.82 -17.59 39.98
C LYS A 457 15.30 -16.38 39.21
N PHE A 458 15.62 -15.31 39.92
CA PHE A 458 16.15 -14.07 39.36
C PHE A 458 17.67 -14.01 39.58
N ARG A 459 18.39 -13.56 38.55
CA ARG A 459 19.84 -13.33 38.59
C ARG A 459 20.15 -11.88 38.89
#